data_e32f45add6c4f1726490082807aea2bb
#
_entry.id   e32f45add6c4f1726490082807aea2bb
#
_cell.length_a   1.000
_cell.length_b   1.000
_cell.length_c   1.000
_cell.angle_alpha   90.00
_cell.angle_beta   90.00
_cell.angle_gamma   90.00
#
_symmetry.space_group_name_H-M   'P 1'
#
loop_
_entity.id
_entity.type
_entity.pdbx_description
1 polymer ?
#
loop_
_entity_poly.entity_id
_entity_poly.type
_entity_poly.pdbx_seq_one_letter_code
_entity_poly.pdbx_strand_id
1 'polypeptide(L)'
;MFQILKTEGRARRGVFTCAHGTAQTPVFMNVGTQGAIKGAVSSHDLKTLGCQIELSNTYHLHLRPGDGVVRQLGGLHRFMDWDGPILTDSGGFQVFSLSGL
;
A
#
# COMPACT_ATOMS: atom_id res chain seq x y z
N MET A 1 7.34 -12.74 -4.66
CA MET A 1 7.08 -14.17 -4.94
C MET A 1 5.89 -14.66 -4.13
N PHE A 2 5.07 -15.51 -4.73
CA PHE A 2 3.88 -16.04 -4.07
C PHE A 2 3.98 -17.55 -3.95
N GLN A 3 3.61 -18.09 -2.78
CA GLN A 3 3.62 -19.53 -2.54
C GLN A 3 2.30 -19.95 -1.90
N ILE A 4 1.67 -20.99 -2.44
CA ILE A 4 0.47 -21.57 -1.86
C ILE A 4 0.90 -22.51 -0.73
N LEU A 5 0.36 -22.30 0.48
CA LEU A 5 0.68 -23.11 1.64
C LEU A 5 -0.34 -24.23 1.87
N LYS A 6 -1.61 -23.96 1.60
CA LYS A 6 -2.68 -24.93 1.80
C LYS A 6 -3.87 -24.62 0.89
N THR A 7 -4.53 -25.67 0.42
CA THR A 7 -5.77 -25.56 -0.34
C THR A 7 -6.86 -26.41 0.33
N GLU A 8 -8.08 -25.94 0.26
CA GLU A 8 -9.25 -26.68 0.74
C GLU A 8 -10.43 -26.32 -0.17
N GLY A 9 -10.82 -27.25 -1.04
CA GLY A 9 -11.76 -26.96 -2.11
C GLY A 9 -11.23 -25.88 -3.03
N ARG A 10 -11.95 -24.75 -3.14
CA ARG A 10 -11.51 -23.58 -3.88
C ARG A 10 -10.76 -22.58 -3.03
N ALA A 11 -10.77 -22.77 -1.71
CA ALA A 11 -10.05 -21.89 -0.80
C ALA A 11 -8.57 -22.22 -0.82
N ARG A 12 -7.74 -21.20 -0.69
CA ARG A 12 -6.28 -21.38 -0.60
C ARG A 12 -5.68 -20.36 0.34
N ARG A 13 -4.68 -20.79 1.07
CA ARG A 13 -3.86 -19.95 1.91
C ARG A 13 -2.47 -19.87 1.29
N GLY A 14 -1.91 -18.68 1.25
CA GLY A 14 -0.59 -18.49 0.68
C GLY A 14 0.23 -17.48 1.44
N VAL A 15 1.45 -17.28 0.98
CA VAL A 15 2.34 -16.23 1.47
C VAL A 15 2.91 -15.49 0.27
N PHE A 16 2.86 -14.17 0.33
CA PHE A 16 3.47 -13.28 -0.64
C PHE A 16 4.71 -12.66 -0.01
N THR A 17 5.86 -12.78 -0.68
CA THR A 17 7.14 -12.28 -0.20
C THR A 17 7.66 -11.20 -1.14
N CYS A 18 8.05 -10.07 -0.59
CA CYS A 18 8.66 -8.97 -1.33
C CYS A 18 9.81 -8.37 -0.51
N ALA A 19 10.42 -7.30 -1.03
CA ALA A 19 11.61 -6.72 -0.43
C ALA A 19 11.44 -6.25 1.01
N HIS A 20 10.25 -5.79 1.37
CA HIS A 20 9.99 -5.25 2.71
C HIS A 20 9.22 -6.20 3.63
N GLY A 21 9.12 -7.46 3.27
CA GLY A 21 8.53 -8.46 4.15
C GLY A 21 7.53 -9.36 3.46
N THR A 22 6.68 -9.99 4.25
CA THR A 22 5.71 -10.98 3.77
C THR A 22 4.30 -10.60 4.18
N ALA A 23 3.33 -11.05 3.39
CA ALA A 23 1.92 -10.98 3.73
C ALA A 23 1.31 -12.36 3.55
N GLN A 24 0.53 -12.80 4.52
CA GLN A 24 -0.22 -14.05 4.41
C GLN A 24 -1.55 -13.78 3.72
N THR A 25 -1.87 -14.61 2.73
CA THR A 25 -3.10 -14.46 1.94
C THR A 25 -4.14 -15.49 2.32
N PRO A 26 -5.43 -15.19 2.24
CA PRO A 26 -5.98 -13.90 1.79
C PRO A 26 -5.66 -12.76 2.74
N VAL A 27 -5.51 -11.55 2.19
CA VAL A 27 -5.14 -10.37 2.99
C VAL A 27 -5.91 -9.15 2.47
N PHE A 28 -6.32 -8.29 3.38
CA PHE A 28 -6.93 -7.01 3.05
C PHE A 28 -5.85 -5.94 2.96
N MET A 29 -5.86 -5.17 1.88
CA MET A 29 -4.95 -4.05 1.70
C MET A 29 -5.66 -2.76 2.06
N ASN A 30 -5.22 -2.12 3.13
CA ASN A 30 -5.78 -0.84 3.55
C ASN A 30 -5.30 0.27 2.60
N VAL A 31 -6.20 1.14 2.17
CA VAL A 31 -5.89 2.18 1.19
C VAL A 31 -5.43 3.44 1.90
N GLY A 32 -4.12 3.70 1.82
CA GLY A 32 -3.52 4.94 2.32
C GLY A 32 -3.34 5.93 1.17
N THR A 33 -4.33 6.76 0.92
CA THR A 33 -4.39 7.61 -0.27
C THR A 33 -3.20 8.55 -0.38
N GLN A 34 -2.81 9.20 0.70
CA GLN A 34 -1.73 10.18 0.76
C GLN A 34 -0.75 9.87 1.89
N GLY A 35 -0.35 8.61 1.99
CA GLY A 35 0.56 8.17 3.04
C GLY A 35 -0.13 7.79 4.35
N ALA A 36 -1.45 7.91 4.39
CA ALA A 36 -2.28 7.51 5.51
C ALA A 36 -3.71 7.29 5.02
N ILE A 37 -4.50 6.58 5.79
CA ILE A 37 -5.92 6.44 5.51
C ILE A 37 -6.63 7.74 5.82
N LYS A 38 -7.54 8.15 4.95
CA LYS A 38 -8.32 9.38 5.16
C LYS A 38 -8.99 9.37 6.53
N GLY A 39 -8.94 10.50 7.18
CA GLY A 39 -9.46 10.67 8.53
C GLY A 39 -8.30 10.76 9.53
N ALA A 40 -8.14 9.76 10.36
CA ALA A 40 -7.18 9.84 11.46
C ALA A 40 -6.34 8.57 11.65
N VAL A 41 -6.29 7.67 10.66
CA VAL A 41 -5.56 6.40 10.79
C VAL A 41 -4.23 6.51 10.06
N SER A 42 -3.14 6.49 10.83
CA SER A 42 -1.78 6.50 10.30
C SER A 42 -1.28 5.08 10.02
N SER A 43 -0.13 4.97 9.35
CA SER A 43 0.52 3.67 9.16
C SER A 43 0.92 3.03 10.49
N HIS A 44 1.25 3.84 11.48
CA HIS A 44 1.55 3.35 12.82
C HIS A 44 0.33 2.69 13.46
N ASP A 45 -0.84 3.29 13.32
CA ASP A 45 -2.09 2.68 13.80
C ASP A 45 -2.38 1.37 13.08
N LEU A 46 -2.15 1.31 11.76
CA LEU A 46 -2.35 0.09 10.97
C LEU A 46 -1.45 -1.04 11.45
N LYS A 47 -0.22 -0.74 11.80
CA LYS A 47 0.72 -1.73 12.33
C LYS A 47 0.21 -2.31 13.65
N THR A 48 -0.30 -1.47 14.53
CA THR A 48 -0.90 -1.88 15.79
C THR A 48 -2.12 -2.78 15.57
N LEU A 49 -2.89 -2.53 14.52
CA LEU A 49 -4.07 -3.32 14.17
C LEU A 49 -3.73 -4.62 13.42
N GLY A 50 -2.46 -4.88 13.14
CA GLY A 50 -2.04 -6.10 12.46
C GLY A 50 -2.12 -6.06 10.94
N CYS A 51 -2.19 -4.87 10.33
CA CYS A 51 -2.16 -4.73 8.88
C CYS A 51 -0.85 -5.28 8.33
N GLN A 52 -0.93 -6.07 7.25
CA GLN A 52 0.24 -6.71 6.66
C GLN A 52 0.75 -5.98 5.44
N ILE A 53 -0.13 -5.36 4.66
CA ILE A 53 0.22 -4.68 3.42
C ILE A 53 -0.65 -3.43 3.28
N GLU A 54 -0.04 -2.34 2.84
CA GLU A 54 -0.73 -1.07 2.66
C GLU A 54 -0.68 -0.66 1.20
N LEU A 55 -1.77 -0.07 0.70
CA LEU A 55 -1.86 0.42 -0.67
C LEU A 55 -1.74 1.93 -0.66
N SER A 56 -0.90 2.47 -1.54
CA SER A 56 -0.75 3.90 -1.74
C SER A 56 -1.13 4.29 -3.17
N ASN A 57 -1.85 5.39 -3.31
CA ASN A 57 -2.32 5.85 -4.61
C ASN A 57 -1.30 6.79 -5.25
N THR A 58 -0.73 6.37 -6.37
CA THR A 58 0.29 7.12 -7.09
C THR A 58 -0.19 8.48 -7.56
N TYR A 59 -1.40 8.56 -8.10
CA TYR A 59 -1.94 9.82 -8.60
C TYR A 59 -2.11 10.84 -7.47
N HIS A 60 -2.71 10.43 -6.35
CA HIS A 60 -2.93 11.34 -5.22
C HIS A 60 -1.62 11.79 -4.58
N LEU A 61 -0.63 10.90 -4.47
CA LEU A 61 0.68 11.26 -3.94
C LEU A 61 1.41 12.23 -4.87
N HIS A 62 1.28 12.06 -6.18
CA HIS A 62 1.86 12.98 -7.16
C HIS A 62 1.28 14.39 -7.00
N LEU A 63 -0.03 14.50 -6.81
CA LEU A 63 -0.67 15.80 -6.60
C LEU A 63 -0.32 16.41 -5.25
N ARG A 64 -0.26 15.59 -4.20
CA ARG A 64 -0.08 16.08 -2.83
C ARG A 64 0.51 14.99 -1.94
N PRO A 65 1.75 15.12 -1.45
CA PRO A 65 2.59 16.34 -1.47
C PRO A 65 3.45 16.50 -2.71
N GLY A 66 3.43 15.53 -3.65
CA GLY A 66 4.29 15.51 -4.83
C GLY A 66 5.45 14.56 -4.65
N ASP A 67 5.90 14.01 -5.78
CA ASP A 67 6.98 13.02 -5.78
C ASP A 67 8.31 13.59 -5.30
N GLY A 68 8.57 14.89 -5.54
CA GLY A 68 9.78 15.54 -5.03
C GLY A 68 9.86 15.52 -3.51
N VAL A 69 8.74 15.78 -2.82
CA VAL A 69 8.69 15.76 -1.35
C VAL A 69 8.89 14.34 -0.83
N VAL A 70 8.24 13.35 -1.44
CA VAL A 70 8.39 11.94 -1.03
C VAL A 70 9.85 11.52 -1.19
N ARG A 71 10.49 11.92 -2.29
CA ARG A 71 11.92 11.64 -2.53
C ARG A 71 12.81 12.27 -1.47
N GLN A 72 12.58 13.54 -1.13
CA GLN A 72 13.36 14.26 -0.11
C GLN A 72 13.24 13.60 1.26
N LEU A 73 12.09 13.03 1.57
CA LEU A 73 11.86 12.35 2.85
C LEU A 73 12.35 10.90 2.87
N GLY A 74 13.06 10.47 1.82
CA GLY A 74 13.72 9.17 1.80
C GLY A 74 12.93 8.04 1.16
N GLY A 75 11.89 8.39 0.40
CA GLY A 75 11.06 7.41 -0.29
C GLY A 75 9.74 7.15 0.43
N LEU A 76 8.90 6.33 -0.18
CA LEU A 76 7.52 6.15 0.28
C LEU A 76 7.44 5.50 1.66
N HIS A 77 8.25 4.49 1.92
CA HIS A 77 8.26 3.82 3.23
C HIS A 77 8.57 4.79 4.36
N ARG A 78 9.57 5.64 4.18
CA ARG A 78 9.94 6.65 5.19
C ARG A 78 8.90 7.75 5.30
N PHE A 79 8.35 8.16 4.17
CA PHE A 79 7.30 9.18 4.15
C PHE A 79 6.06 8.70 4.94
N MET A 80 5.68 7.44 4.77
CA MET A 80 4.52 6.86 5.45
C MET A 80 4.83 6.38 6.86
N ASP A 81 6.09 6.21 7.20
CA ASP A 81 6.54 5.54 8.42
C ASP A 81 5.99 4.11 8.48
N TRP A 82 6.09 3.41 7.37
CA TRP A 82 5.63 2.03 7.20
C TRP A 82 6.79 1.17 6.71
N ASP A 83 7.09 0.10 7.43
CA ASP A 83 8.24 -0.77 7.12
C ASP A 83 7.86 -2.05 6.38
N GLY A 84 6.58 -2.31 6.20
CA GLY A 84 6.07 -3.51 5.54
C GLY A 84 5.88 -3.33 4.03
N PRO A 85 5.29 -4.35 3.38
CA PRO A 85 4.99 -4.28 1.97
C PRO A 85 4.03 -3.15 1.62
N ILE A 86 4.26 -2.51 0.49
CA ILE A 86 3.40 -1.48 -0.07
C ILE A 86 3.06 -1.87 -1.49
N LEU A 87 1.78 -1.81 -1.84
CA LEU A 87 1.34 -1.85 -3.23
C LEU A 87 1.07 -0.43 -3.68
N THR A 88 1.75 0.00 -4.74
CA THR A 88 1.44 1.28 -5.38
C THR A 88 0.66 1.00 -6.64
N ASP A 89 -0.50 1.64 -6.78
CA ASP A 89 -1.26 1.51 -8.01
C ASP A 89 -0.74 2.48 -9.07
N SER A 90 -1.17 2.28 -10.31
CA SER A 90 -0.73 3.15 -11.42
C SER A 90 -1.44 4.51 -11.43
N GLY A 91 -2.56 4.62 -10.73
CA GLY A 91 -3.42 5.80 -10.80
C GLY A 91 -4.06 5.98 -12.16
N GLY A 92 -4.15 4.91 -12.96
CA GLY A 92 -4.65 5.00 -14.34
C GLY A 92 -6.05 5.58 -14.46
N PHE A 93 -6.95 5.18 -13.58
CA PHE A 93 -8.31 5.70 -13.56
C PHE A 93 -8.30 7.21 -13.30
N GLN A 94 -7.59 7.65 -12.27
CA GLN A 94 -7.56 9.07 -11.89
C GLN A 94 -6.88 9.92 -12.97
N VAL A 95 -5.77 9.45 -13.53
CA VAL A 95 -5.06 10.17 -14.59
C VAL A 95 -5.96 10.33 -15.80
N PHE A 96 -6.66 9.28 -16.20
CA PHE A 96 -7.52 9.31 -17.37
C PHE A 96 -8.80 10.10 -17.13
N SER A 97 -9.47 9.89 -15.99
CA SER A 97 -10.78 10.48 -15.71
C SER A 97 -10.73 11.90 -15.19
N LEU A 98 -9.66 12.26 -14.46
CA LEU A 98 -9.56 13.55 -13.78
C LEU A 98 -8.56 14.50 -14.43
N SER A 99 -7.84 14.07 -15.45
CA SER A 99 -6.81 14.88 -16.09
C SER A 99 -7.35 16.15 -16.76
N GLY A 100 -8.64 16.22 -17.02
CA GLY A 100 -9.28 17.41 -17.58
C GLY A 100 -9.70 18.45 -16.54
N LEU A 101 -9.51 18.16 -15.29
CA LEU A 101 -9.85 19.07 -14.21
C LEU A 101 -8.69 19.98 -13.90
#